data_2613a064a6c1d5473eaad619657bf1e7
#
_entry.id   2613a064a6c1d5473eaad619657bf1e7
#
_cell.length_a   1.000
_cell.length_b   1.000
_cell.length_c   1.000
_cell.angle_alpha   90.00
_cell.angle_beta   90.00
_cell.angle_gamma   90.00
#
_symmetry.space_group_name_H-M   'P 1'
#
loop_
_entity.id
_entity.type
_entity.pdbx_description
1 polymer ?
#
loop_
_entity_poly.entity_id
_entity_poly.type
_entity_poly.pdbx_seq_one_letter_code
_entity_poly.pdbx_strand_id
1 'polypeptide(L)'
;VRVAADLLSQAEHDPNARAMLVTTSPALADAVSKAVDSQLLSLPRKAIAQAAITNQGFIAIVPDVASAFCLMNTIAPEHLEIQLPNPITYLNEIHNAGSVFLGENTAEPVGDYVAGPNHVLPTAGSARFFSPLGVYDFVKRTQFIQYSAAALATQADAIVTLAQTEGLDGHAEAILKRIKR
;
A
#
# COMPACT_ATOMS: atom_id res chain seq x y z
N VAL A 1 -16.24 -6.22 -19.43
CA VAL A 1 -16.71 -7.45 -18.76
C VAL A 1 -15.73 -7.86 -17.66
N ARG A 2 -14.43 -8.06 -17.96
CA ARG A 2 -13.40 -8.49 -16.97
C ARG A 2 -13.27 -7.51 -15.79
N VAL A 3 -12.99 -6.25 -16.04
CA VAL A 3 -12.88 -5.22 -14.97
C VAL A 3 -14.10 -5.18 -14.05
N ALA A 4 -15.30 -5.38 -14.58
CA ALA A 4 -16.51 -5.46 -13.75
C ALA A 4 -16.53 -6.71 -12.86
N ALA A 5 -16.01 -7.83 -13.32
CA ALA A 5 -15.86 -9.04 -12.51
C ALA A 5 -14.84 -8.84 -11.39
N ASP A 6 -13.72 -8.18 -11.68
CA ASP A 6 -12.67 -7.87 -10.69
C ASP A 6 -13.22 -6.91 -9.61
N LEU A 7 -13.98 -5.89 -9.98
CA LEU A 7 -14.65 -5.00 -9.02
C LEU A 7 -15.68 -5.73 -8.15
N LEU A 8 -16.40 -6.69 -8.71
CA LEU A 8 -17.40 -7.48 -7.98
C LEU A 8 -16.74 -8.54 -7.08
N SER A 9 -15.60 -9.09 -7.48
CA SER A 9 -14.77 -9.95 -6.63
C SER A 9 -14.37 -9.21 -5.34
N GLN A 10 -13.91 -7.98 -5.44
CA GLN A 10 -13.62 -7.16 -4.27
C GLN A 10 -14.88 -6.81 -3.47
N ALA A 11 -15.98 -6.45 -4.15
CA ALA A 11 -17.19 -5.99 -3.50
C ALA A 11 -17.93 -7.08 -2.71
N GLU A 12 -17.80 -8.35 -3.10
CA GLU A 12 -18.50 -9.45 -2.42
C GLU A 12 -17.88 -9.86 -1.08
N HIS A 13 -16.69 -9.37 -0.74
CA HIS A 13 -16.03 -9.70 0.53
C HIS A 13 -16.79 -9.15 1.75
N ASP A 14 -17.17 -7.85 1.72
CA ASP A 14 -17.76 -7.16 2.86
C ASP A 14 -18.61 -5.96 2.39
N PRO A 15 -19.72 -5.59 3.08
CA PRO A 15 -20.51 -4.40 2.74
C PRO A 15 -19.73 -3.08 2.77
N ASN A 16 -18.59 -3.02 3.44
CA ASN A 16 -17.70 -1.87 3.50
C ASN A 16 -16.51 -1.99 2.55
N ALA A 17 -16.43 -3.05 1.73
CA ALA A 17 -15.39 -3.20 0.73
C ALA A 17 -15.41 -2.04 -0.27
N ARG A 18 -14.24 -1.66 -0.74
CA ARG A 18 -14.06 -0.54 -1.67
C ARG A 18 -13.64 -1.06 -3.03
N ALA A 19 -14.59 -1.12 -3.95
CA ALA A 19 -14.33 -1.47 -5.35
C ALA A 19 -14.28 -0.18 -6.18
N MET A 20 -13.10 0.15 -6.71
CA MET A 20 -12.85 1.46 -7.34
C MET A 20 -12.22 1.27 -8.72
N LEU A 21 -12.72 2.01 -9.71
CA LEU A 21 -12.11 2.11 -11.03
C LEU A 21 -11.56 3.52 -11.24
N VAL A 22 -10.30 3.60 -11.64
CA VAL A 22 -9.70 4.85 -12.15
C VAL A 22 -9.34 4.63 -13.63
N THR A 23 -9.84 5.50 -14.50
CA THR A 23 -9.66 5.37 -15.95
C THR A 23 -9.54 6.72 -16.63
N THR A 24 -8.86 6.75 -17.77
CA THR A 24 -8.81 7.93 -18.65
C THR A 24 -9.90 7.91 -19.73
N SER A 25 -10.69 6.82 -19.79
CA SER A 25 -11.70 6.61 -20.85
C SER A 25 -13.13 6.69 -20.31
N PRO A 26 -13.89 7.75 -20.64
CA PRO A 26 -15.32 7.80 -20.30
C PRO A 26 -16.13 6.64 -20.86
N ALA A 27 -15.78 6.19 -22.07
CA ALA A 27 -16.45 5.04 -22.69
C ALA A 27 -16.23 3.73 -21.92
N LEU A 28 -15.01 3.53 -21.36
CA LEU A 28 -14.73 2.39 -20.48
C LEU A 28 -15.50 2.51 -19.18
N ALA A 29 -15.57 3.68 -18.57
CA ALA A 29 -16.32 3.94 -17.34
C ALA A 29 -17.80 3.53 -17.51
N ASP A 30 -18.45 4.00 -18.57
CA ASP A 30 -19.84 3.66 -18.90
C ASP A 30 -20.03 2.15 -19.14
N ALA A 31 -19.11 1.54 -19.88
CA ALA A 31 -19.19 0.12 -20.19
C ALA A 31 -18.99 -0.75 -18.93
N VAL A 32 -18.11 -0.36 -18.03
CA VAL A 32 -17.87 -1.06 -16.76
C VAL A 32 -19.06 -0.91 -15.83
N SER A 33 -19.63 0.30 -15.69
CA SER A 33 -20.83 0.53 -14.87
C SER A 33 -21.98 -0.40 -15.29
N LYS A 34 -22.30 -0.43 -16.59
CA LYS A 34 -23.33 -1.31 -17.13
C LYS A 34 -23.03 -2.80 -16.91
N ALA A 35 -21.76 -3.18 -17.02
CA ALA A 35 -21.35 -4.57 -16.81
C ALA A 35 -21.41 -4.98 -15.32
N VAL A 36 -21.12 -4.08 -14.40
CA VAL A 36 -21.30 -4.29 -12.94
C VAL A 36 -22.78 -4.53 -12.65
N ASP A 37 -23.69 -3.65 -13.11
CA ASP A 37 -25.13 -3.81 -12.91
C ASP A 37 -25.64 -5.16 -13.42
N SER A 38 -25.19 -5.55 -14.62
CA SER A 38 -25.59 -6.81 -15.24
C SER A 38 -25.07 -8.05 -14.48
N GLN A 39 -23.78 -8.06 -14.13
CA GLN A 39 -23.16 -9.21 -13.46
C GLN A 39 -23.62 -9.36 -12.01
N LEU A 40 -23.91 -8.26 -11.34
CA LEU A 40 -24.42 -8.24 -9.97
C LEU A 40 -25.74 -9.02 -9.84
N LEU A 41 -26.57 -9.08 -10.89
CA LEU A 41 -27.86 -9.79 -10.87
C LEU A 41 -27.68 -11.29 -10.62
N SER A 42 -26.61 -11.88 -11.10
CA SER A 42 -26.34 -13.33 -11.02
C SER A 42 -25.40 -13.71 -9.86
N LEU A 43 -24.89 -12.73 -9.10
CA LEU A 43 -23.91 -12.99 -8.04
C LEU A 43 -24.61 -13.62 -6.82
N PRO A 44 -24.15 -14.76 -6.28
CA PRO A 44 -24.75 -15.36 -5.07
C PRO A 44 -24.74 -14.42 -3.87
N ARG A 45 -23.65 -13.64 -3.68
CA ARG A 45 -23.50 -12.65 -2.60
C ARG A 45 -23.98 -11.24 -3.00
N LYS A 46 -24.95 -11.14 -3.88
CA LYS A 46 -25.47 -9.88 -4.44
C LYS A 46 -25.73 -8.81 -3.39
N ALA A 47 -26.36 -9.14 -2.28
CA ALA A 47 -26.75 -8.14 -1.27
C ALA A 47 -25.51 -7.46 -0.66
N ILE A 48 -24.43 -8.20 -0.42
CA ILE A 48 -23.17 -7.69 0.12
C ILE A 48 -22.49 -6.82 -0.93
N ALA A 49 -22.30 -7.35 -2.15
CA ALA A 49 -21.65 -6.63 -3.23
C ALA A 49 -22.41 -5.35 -3.61
N GLN A 50 -23.75 -5.39 -3.63
CA GLN A 50 -24.59 -4.21 -3.88
C GLN A 50 -24.37 -3.12 -2.82
N ALA A 51 -24.32 -3.50 -1.54
CA ALA A 51 -24.07 -2.54 -0.45
C ALA A 51 -22.65 -1.91 -0.58
N ALA A 52 -21.63 -2.73 -0.86
CA ALA A 52 -20.26 -2.27 -1.06
C ALA A 52 -20.17 -1.28 -2.24
N ILE A 53 -20.70 -1.63 -3.41
CA ILE A 53 -20.71 -0.76 -4.60
C ILE A 53 -21.46 0.53 -4.34
N THR A 54 -22.64 0.47 -3.70
CA THR A 54 -23.46 1.66 -3.47
C THR A 54 -22.84 2.62 -2.47
N ASN A 55 -22.22 2.11 -1.41
CA ASN A 55 -21.74 2.92 -0.30
C ASN A 55 -20.28 3.37 -0.45
N GLN A 56 -19.44 2.54 -1.07
CA GLN A 56 -17.99 2.72 -1.09
C GLN A 56 -17.37 2.68 -2.50
N GLY A 57 -18.11 2.15 -3.50
CA GLY A 57 -17.64 2.06 -4.87
C GLY A 57 -17.65 3.42 -5.57
N PHE A 58 -16.69 3.62 -6.47
CA PHE A 58 -16.73 4.75 -7.41
C PHE A 58 -15.97 4.47 -8.70
N ILE A 59 -16.29 5.24 -9.73
CA ILE A 59 -15.55 5.31 -10.97
C ILE A 59 -15.00 6.74 -11.12
N ALA A 60 -13.69 6.91 -11.16
CA ALA A 60 -13.03 8.18 -11.40
C ALA A 60 -12.51 8.25 -12.84
N ILE A 61 -12.90 9.29 -13.57
CA ILE A 61 -12.35 9.60 -14.89
C ILE A 61 -11.32 10.70 -14.70
N VAL A 62 -10.08 10.41 -15.07
CA VAL A 62 -8.93 11.32 -14.91
C VAL A 62 -8.34 11.70 -16.26
N PRO A 63 -7.62 12.84 -16.36
CA PRO A 63 -7.14 13.33 -17.66
C PRO A 63 -6.04 12.44 -18.28
N ASP A 64 -5.22 11.81 -17.46
CA ASP A 64 -4.05 11.04 -17.91
C ASP A 64 -3.67 9.94 -16.89
N VAL A 65 -2.72 9.10 -17.29
CA VAL A 65 -2.21 7.98 -16.49
C VAL A 65 -1.46 8.46 -15.24
N ALA A 66 -0.75 9.60 -15.32
CA ALA A 66 -0.04 10.15 -14.17
C ALA A 66 -1.02 10.57 -13.05
N SER A 67 -2.13 11.22 -13.44
CA SER A 67 -3.23 11.55 -12.52
C SER A 67 -3.87 10.31 -11.92
N ALA A 68 -3.97 9.20 -12.68
CA ALA A 68 -4.46 7.93 -12.17
C ALA A 68 -3.56 7.38 -11.07
N PHE A 69 -2.23 7.37 -11.27
CA PHE A 69 -1.28 6.92 -10.24
C PHE A 69 -1.25 7.85 -9.02
N CYS A 70 -1.39 9.17 -9.22
CA CYS A 70 -1.51 10.12 -8.11
C CYS A 70 -2.73 9.80 -7.22
N LEU A 71 -3.90 9.60 -7.84
CA LEU A 71 -5.12 9.23 -7.13
C LEU A 71 -4.99 7.87 -6.43
N MET A 72 -4.48 6.86 -7.13
CA MET A 72 -4.26 5.52 -6.57
C MET A 72 -3.33 5.55 -5.34
N ASN A 73 -2.20 6.26 -5.41
CA ASN A 73 -1.27 6.42 -4.28
C ASN A 73 -1.93 7.15 -3.10
N THR A 74 -2.85 8.08 -3.38
CA THR A 74 -3.65 8.77 -2.36
C THR A 74 -4.64 7.83 -1.70
N ILE A 75 -5.27 6.94 -2.45
CA ILE A 75 -6.19 5.90 -1.94
C ILE A 75 -5.43 4.87 -1.10
N ALA A 76 -4.24 4.48 -1.54
CA ALA A 76 -3.44 3.40 -0.96
C ALA A 76 -4.23 2.07 -0.86
N PRO A 77 -4.62 1.48 -2.00
CA PRO A 77 -5.49 0.32 -2.04
C PRO A 77 -4.82 -0.92 -1.46
N GLU A 78 -5.64 -1.84 -0.96
CA GLU A 78 -5.23 -3.19 -0.60
C GLU A 78 -4.77 -3.97 -1.83
N HIS A 79 -5.61 -4.02 -2.85
CA HIS A 79 -5.34 -4.63 -4.14
C HIS A 79 -5.31 -3.55 -5.24
N LEU A 80 -4.23 -3.51 -6.01
CA LEU A 80 -4.08 -2.62 -7.15
C LEU A 80 -3.92 -3.43 -8.43
N GLU A 81 -4.93 -3.43 -9.30
CA GLU A 81 -4.80 -3.98 -10.64
C GLU A 81 -4.41 -2.91 -11.65
N ILE A 82 -3.35 -3.15 -12.41
CA ILE A 82 -2.88 -2.27 -13.48
C ILE A 82 -3.14 -2.93 -14.82
N GLN A 83 -4.25 -2.57 -15.44
CA GLN A 83 -4.68 -3.09 -16.73
C GLN A 83 -4.30 -2.13 -17.88
N LEU A 84 -3.03 -1.76 -17.94
CA LEU A 84 -2.42 -0.92 -18.97
C LEU A 84 -1.49 -1.75 -19.87
N PRO A 85 -1.22 -1.31 -21.11
CA PRO A 85 -0.17 -1.91 -21.93
C PRO A 85 1.20 -1.86 -21.21
N ASN A 86 1.95 -2.97 -21.24
CA ASN A 86 3.27 -3.07 -20.60
C ASN A 86 3.28 -2.63 -19.13
N PRO A 87 2.42 -3.19 -18.26
CA PRO A 87 2.19 -2.67 -16.91
C PRO A 87 3.44 -2.68 -16.03
N ILE A 88 4.43 -3.51 -16.31
CA ILE A 88 5.72 -3.57 -15.60
C ILE A 88 6.49 -2.24 -15.65
N THR A 89 6.25 -1.40 -16.66
CA THR A 89 6.94 -0.12 -16.81
C THR A 89 6.47 0.93 -15.81
N TYR A 90 5.35 0.69 -15.14
CA TYR A 90 4.77 1.63 -14.16
C TYR A 90 5.12 1.30 -12.71
N LEU A 91 5.99 0.33 -12.44
CA LEU A 91 6.31 -0.07 -11.05
C LEU A 91 6.86 1.09 -10.21
N ASN A 92 7.61 2.00 -10.80
CA ASN A 92 8.18 3.17 -10.09
C ASN A 92 7.14 4.24 -9.75
N GLU A 93 5.95 4.18 -10.33
CA GLU A 93 4.84 5.10 -10.04
C GLU A 93 4.01 4.63 -8.83
N ILE A 94 4.27 3.41 -8.35
CA ILE A 94 3.50 2.80 -7.27
C ILE A 94 4.24 3.02 -5.95
N HIS A 95 3.62 3.78 -5.06
CA HIS A 95 4.19 4.07 -3.73
C HIS A 95 3.37 3.41 -2.61
N ASN A 96 2.06 3.33 -2.79
CA ASN A 96 1.14 2.90 -1.75
C ASN A 96 0.14 1.88 -2.30
N ALA A 97 0.46 0.59 -2.19
CA ALA A 97 -0.46 -0.51 -2.47
C ALA A 97 -0.10 -1.72 -1.62
N GLY A 98 -1.08 -2.51 -1.22
CA GLY A 98 -0.86 -3.75 -0.48
C GLY A 98 -0.30 -4.84 -1.40
N SER A 99 -0.99 -5.14 -2.48
CA SER A 99 -0.55 -6.06 -3.53
C SER A 99 -0.84 -5.46 -4.90
N VAL A 100 0.03 -5.75 -5.89
CA VAL A 100 -0.07 -5.21 -7.24
C VAL A 100 -0.19 -6.32 -8.26
N PHE A 101 -1.22 -6.24 -9.09
CA PHE A 101 -1.58 -7.21 -10.13
C PHE A 101 -1.36 -6.57 -11.51
N LEU A 102 -0.51 -7.19 -12.32
CA LEU A 102 -0.02 -6.60 -13.56
C LEU A 102 -0.62 -7.28 -14.79
N GLY A 103 -1.42 -6.51 -15.54
CA GLY A 103 -1.99 -6.93 -16.80
C GLY A 103 -3.32 -7.68 -16.69
N GLU A 104 -3.94 -7.86 -17.84
CA GLU A 104 -5.32 -8.34 -17.98
C GLU A 104 -5.57 -9.80 -17.56
N ASN A 105 -4.52 -10.57 -17.33
CA ASN A 105 -4.59 -11.98 -16.94
C ASN A 105 -4.24 -12.19 -15.45
N THR A 106 -3.98 -11.14 -14.72
CA THR A 106 -3.58 -11.21 -13.31
C THR A 106 -4.65 -10.56 -12.45
N ALA A 107 -5.76 -11.27 -12.28
CA ALA A 107 -6.84 -10.87 -11.40
C ALA A 107 -6.48 -11.14 -9.93
N GLU A 108 -7.08 -10.40 -9.01
CA GLU A 108 -6.86 -10.50 -7.56
C GLU A 108 -6.91 -11.95 -7.03
N PRO A 109 -7.89 -12.83 -7.40
CA PRO A 109 -7.94 -14.20 -6.88
C PRO A 109 -6.72 -15.06 -7.19
N VAL A 110 -5.91 -14.67 -8.19
CA VAL A 110 -4.64 -15.35 -8.46
C VAL A 110 -3.67 -15.16 -7.30
N GLY A 111 -3.64 -13.96 -6.71
CA GLY A 111 -2.83 -13.65 -5.54
C GLY A 111 -3.28 -14.41 -4.30
N ASP A 112 -4.58 -14.45 -4.06
CA ASP A 112 -5.15 -15.06 -2.87
C ASP A 112 -4.97 -16.58 -2.80
N TYR A 113 -5.03 -17.24 -3.95
CA TYR A 113 -5.12 -18.71 -3.94
C TYR A 113 -3.89 -19.44 -4.45
N VAL A 114 -3.13 -18.90 -5.44
CA VAL A 114 -2.13 -19.75 -6.13
C VAL A 114 -0.79 -19.07 -6.42
N ALA A 115 -0.68 -17.75 -6.40
CA ALA A 115 0.54 -17.04 -6.80
C ALA A 115 1.69 -17.14 -5.77
N GLY A 116 1.38 -17.52 -4.52
CA GLY A 116 2.35 -17.73 -3.47
C GLY A 116 2.61 -16.58 -2.51
N PRO A 117 2.45 -15.28 -2.85
CA PRO A 117 2.49 -14.21 -1.87
C PRO A 117 1.42 -14.36 -0.79
N ASN A 118 1.64 -13.75 0.38
CA ASN A 118 0.66 -13.75 1.46
C ASN A 118 -0.51 -12.82 1.11
N HIS A 119 -1.74 -13.27 1.37
CA HIS A 119 -2.96 -12.50 1.13
C HIS A 119 -3.41 -11.67 2.35
N VAL A 120 -2.68 -11.70 3.46
CA VAL A 120 -2.92 -10.79 4.60
C VAL A 120 -2.25 -9.46 4.27
N LEU A 121 -3.06 -8.52 3.81
CA LEU A 121 -2.63 -7.27 3.22
C LEU A 121 -3.05 -6.06 4.07
N PRO A 122 -2.34 -4.93 3.96
CA PRO A 122 -2.76 -3.70 4.61
C PRO A 122 -4.04 -3.16 3.96
N THR A 123 -5.08 -2.93 4.76
CA THR A 123 -6.41 -2.48 4.33
C THR A 123 -6.68 -1.03 4.68
N ALA A 124 -7.78 -0.46 4.17
CA ALA A 124 -8.31 0.86 4.54
C ALA A 124 -7.27 2.01 4.45
N GLY A 125 -6.36 1.93 3.48
CA GLY A 125 -5.34 2.95 3.24
C GLY A 125 -4.07 2.78 4.10
N SER A 126 -3.97 1.73 4.89
CA SER A 126 -2.78 1.46 5.71
C SER A 126 -1.56 1.01 4.88
N ALA A 127 -1.74 0.72 3.59
CA ALA A 127 -0.64 0.46 2.66
C ALA A 127 0.34 1.65 2.50
N ARG A 128 0.03 2.83 3.06
CA ARG A 128 0.97 3.96 3.17
C ARG A 128 2.16 3.68 4.09
N PHE A 129 2.02 2.77 5.04
CA PHE A 129 3.04 2.50 6.07
C PHE A 129 3.13 1.06 6.52
N PHE A 130 2.20 0.18 6.13
CA PHE A 130 2.29 -1.26 6.34
C PHE A 130 2.55 -2.00 5.04
N SER A 131 3.19 -3.17 5.17
CA SER A 131 3.43 -4.15 4.10
C SER A 131 2.53 -5.37 4.27
N PRO A 132 2.40 -6.23 3.24
CA PRO A 132 1.84 -7.56 3.40
C PRO A 132 2.53 -8.35 4.50
N LEU A 133 1.80 -9.23 5.18
CA LEU A 133 2.37 -10.12 6.20
C LEU A 133 3.52 -10.95 5.60
N GLY A 134 4.68 -10.89 6.22
CA GLY A 134 5.87 -11.55 5.75
C GLY A 134 6.71 -12.17 6.87
N VAL A 135 7.82 -12.79 6.52
CA VAL A 135 8.75 -13.41 7.48
C VAL A 135 9.27 -12.39 8.49
N TYR A 136 9.40 -11.13 8.09
CA TYR A 136 9.91 -10.05 8.95
C TYR A 136 9.01 -9.73 10.14
N ASP A 137 7.70 -10.05 10.07
CA ASP A 137 6.75 -9.85 11.17
C ASP A 137 6.95 -10.87 12.30
N PHE A 138 7.63 -11.97 12.01
CA PHE A 138 7.91 -13.07 12.96
C PHE A 138 9.35 -13.08 13.47
N VAL A 139 10.20 -12.13 13.06
CA VAL A 139 11.59 -12.06 13.51
C VAL A 139 11.83 -10.81 14.36
N LYS A 140 12.58 -10.98 15.44
CA LYS A 140 13.04 -9.86 16.27
C LYS A 140 14.39 -9.34 15.75
N ARG A 141 14.49 -8.03 15.59
CA ARG A 141 15.76 -7.36 15.24
C ARG A 141 16.33 -6.70 16.48
N THR A 142 17.64 -6.82 16.68
CA THR A 142 18.38 -6.16 17.75
C THR A 142 19.57 -5.46 17.14
N GLN A 143 19.79 -4.19 17.50
CA GLN A 143 20.97 -3.44 17.09
C GLN A 143 22.10 -3.68 18.08
N PHE A 144 23.31 -3.85 17.56
CA PHE A 144 24.55 -3.92 18.34
C PHE A 144 25.45 -2.76 17.94
N ILE A 145 25.87 -1.96 18.93
CA ILE A 145 26.71 -0.78 18.72
C ILE A 145 27.95 -0.93 19.60
N GLN A 146 29.13 -0.86 18.97
CA GLN A 146 30.42 -0.87 19.65
C GLN A 146 31.29 0.27 19.14
N TYR A 147 31.82 1.08 20.06
CA TYR A 147 32.74 2.17 19.76
C TYR A 147 34.08 1.89 20.37
N SER A 148 35.17 2.21 19.62
CA SER A 148 36.47 2.36 20.20
C SER A 148 36.61 3.70 20.92
N ALA A 149 37.58 3.80 21.86
CA ALA A 149 37.86 5.07 22.54
C ALA A 149 38.24 6.20 21.54
N ALA A 150 38.98 5.85 20.49
CA ALA A 150 39.36 6.81 19.45
C ALA A 150 38.15 7.29 18.64
N ALA A 151 37.27 6.39 18.23
CA ALA A 151 36.02 6.75 17.51
C ALA A 151 35.12 7.62 18.38
N LEU A 152 34.97 7.29 19.66
CA LEU A 152 34.19 8.11 20.60
C LEU A 152 34.79 9.51 20.74
N ALA A 153 36.09 9.63 20.91
CA ALA A 153 36.77 10.93 21.05
C ALA A 153 36.55 11.83 19.81
N THR A 154 36.53 11.25 18.62
CA THR A 154 36.30 12.00 17.36
C THR A 154 34.88 12.56 17.27
N GLN A 155 33.89 11.89 17.87
CA GLN A 155 32.46 12.26 17.72
C GLN A 155 31.88 12.91 18.98
N ALA A 156 32.67 12.99 20.06
CA ALA A 156 32.20 13.44 21.37
C ALA A 156 31.58 14.85 21.36
N ASP A 157 32.20 15.80 20.67
CA ASP A 157 31.71 17.19 20.63
C ASP A 157 30.34 17.27 19.94
N ALA A 158 30.14 16.53 18.86
CA ALA A 158 28.86 16.49 18.16
C ALA A 158 27.76 15.88 19.05
N ILE A 159 28.07 14.77 19.74
CA ILE A 159 27.12 14.10 20.64
C ILE A 159 26.75 15.03 21.81
N VAL A 160 27.72 15.67 22.43
CA VAL A 160 27.52 16.60 23.57
C VAL A 160 26.68 17.79 23.11
N THR A 161 27.00 18.39 21.97
CA THR A 161 26.24 19.52 21.42
C THR A 161 24.78 19.16 21.17
N LEU A 162 24.53 18.01 20.53
CA LEU A 162 23.16 17.56 20.27
C LEU A 162 22.40 17.31 21.59
N ALA A 163 23.00 16.58 22.52
CA ALA A 163 22.39 16.28 23.81
C ALA A 163 22.02 17.56 24.58
N GLN A 164 22.93 18.55 24.62
CA GLN A 164 22.67 19.85 25.27
C GLN A 164 21.59 20.65 24.54
N THR A 165 21.55 20.61 23.22
CA THR A 165 20.50 21.28 22.44
C THR A 165 19.11 20.72 22.76
N GLU A 166 19.04 19.42 23.04
CA GLU A 166 17.80 18.72 23.46
C GLU A 166 17.52 18.89 24.97
N GLY A 167 18.39 19.54 25.73
CA GLY A 167 18.27 19.68 27.19
C GLY A 167 18.55 18.38 27.96
N LEU A 168 19.29 17.46 27.37
CA LEU A 168 19.62 16.15 27.95
C LEU A 168 21.04 16.12 28.53
N ASP A 169 21.29 16.89 29.58
CA ASP A 169 22.61 17.03 30.21
C ASP A 169 23.20 15.71 30.70
N GLY A 170 22.38 14.78 31.19
CA GLY A 170 22.83 13.43 31.56
C GLY A 170 23.42 12.63 30.39
N HIS A 171 22.92 12.82 29.16
CA HIS A 171 23.50 12.22 27.96
C HIS A 171 24.84 12.86 27.63
N ALA A 172 24.96 14.18 27.71
CA ALA A 172 26.21 14.89 27.51
C ALA A 172 27.27 14.43 28.52
N GLU A 173 26.93 14.39 29.81
CA GLU A 173 27.84 13.94 30.88
C GLU A 173 28.30 12.48 30.70
N ALA A 174 27.44 11.61 30.19
CA ALA A 174 27.82 10.23 29.91
C ALA A 174 28.95 10.12 28.90
N ILE A 175 29.04 11.04 27.94
CA ILE A 175 30.12 11.12 26.95
C ILE A 175 31.35 11.80 27.58
N LEU A 176 31.18 12.95 28.22
CA LEU A 176 32.27 13.73 28.82
C LEU A 176 33.08 12.91 29.84
N LYS A 177 32.43 12.07 30.63
CA LYS A 177 33.07 11.17 31.60
C LYS A 177 33.88 10.03 30.95
N ARG A 178 33.66 9.71 29.71
CA ARG A 178 34.41 8.68 28.98
C ARG A 178 35.59 9.21 28.22
N ILE A 179 35.61 10.49 27.88
CA ILE A 179 36.69 11.13 27.14
C ILE A 179 37.66 11.91 28.07
N LYS A 180 37.21 12.35 29.26
CA LYS A 180 38.07 12.92 30.28
C LYS A 180 38.74 11.77 31.04
N ARG A 181 40.00 11.49 30.71
CA ARG A 181 40.95 10.78 31.58
C ARG A 181 41.88 11.76 32.25
#